data_361115ce11c10db5001e6e5f05bbd80b
#
_entry.id   361115ce11c10db5001e6e5f05bbd80b
#
_cell.length_a   1.000
_cell.length_b   1.000
_cell.length_c   1.000
_cell.angle_alpha   90.00
_cell.angle_beta   90.00
_cell.angle_gamma   90.00
#
_symmetry.space_group_name_H-M   'P 1'
#
loop_
_entity.id
_entity.type
_entity.pdbx_description
1 polymer ?
#
loop_
_entity_poly.entity_id
_entity_poly.type
_entity_poly.pdbx_seq_one_letter_code
_entity_poly.pdbx_strand_id
1 'polypeptide(L)'
;MVRRTAARRASLSLPLVREGFPVVCCWSPKAGCSTVLKWFLQHNGELEEALSYSPWIHNYRIDRLFQEPGYEQLCRRAVRSDRFRVIKVIRDPAQRVVSAYLHYLRVAQQDWQGSNMLATWKAERGLGSQEGCSFRQFLQFIRDIDEFGSLWDPHLRPQYDRSWDPHVDALVPLENLAAGLAETERLCGLPHVDIQSLSESVHHNRPSRQHRWPQDASAFPATSKTLDELGVPPASLLLDETTIPMVRAQYGIDYRAYAEHYQLRAARAS
;
A
#
# COMPACT_ATOMS: atom_id res chain seq x y z
N MET A 1 17.89 -3.02 22.21
CA MET A 1 17.49 -2.26 21.01
C MET A 1 16.82 -3.14 19.95
N VAL A 2 17.28 -4.37 19.68
CA VAL A 2 16.75 -5.30 18.64
C VAL A 2 15.30 -5.76 18.87
N ARG A 3 14.84 -5.94 20.12
CA ARG A 3 13.45 -6.38 20.41
C ARG A 3 12.38 -5.33 20.10
N ARG A 4 12.69 -4.03 20.23
CA ARG A 4 11.76 -2.94 19.88
C ARG A 4 11.51 -2.83 18.36
N THR A 5 12.52 -3.14 17.55
CA THR A 5 12.37 -3.11 16.07
C THR A 5 11.54 -4.26 15.54
N ALA A 6 11.62 -5.47 16.10
CA ALA A 6 10.83 -6.62 15.68
C ALA A 6 9.33 -6.47 16.02
N ALA A 7 8.99 -5.98 17.23
CA ALA A 7 7.61 -5.70 17.61
C ALA A 7 6.99 -4.58 16.76
N ARG A 8 7.75 -3.53 16.43
CA ARG A 8 7.31 -2.46 15.53
C ARG A 8 7.07 -2.94 14.09
N ARG A 9 7.80 -3.98 13.65
CA ARG A 9 7.62 -4.60 12.32
C ARG A 9 6.35 -5.45 12.21
N ALA A 10 6.00 -6.21 13.24
CA ALA A 10 4.77 -7.02 13.27
C ALA A 10 3.51 -6.12 13.26
N SER A 11 3.56 -4.94 13.90
CA SER A 11 2.41 -4.04 14.02
C SER A 11 2.02 -3.29 12.74
N LEU A 12 2.88 -3.21 11.72
CA LEU A 12 2.62 -2.41 10.52
C LEU A 12 1.52 -2.96 9.60
N SER A 13 1.06 -4.20 9.81
CA SER A 13 0.03 -4.84 9.00
C SER A 13 -1.19 -5.30 9.83
N LEU A 14 -1.29 -4.87 11.10
CA LEU A 14 -2.45 -5.20 11.92
C LEU A 14 -3.71 -4.57 11.33
N PRO A 15 -4.85 -5.29 11.33
CA PRO A 15 -6.15 -4.73 10.97
C PRO A 15 -6.53 -3.53 11.85
N LEU A 16 -7.38 -2.66 11.33
CA LEU A 16 -8.01 -1.60 12.11
C LEU A 16 -9.26 -2.18 12.78
N VAL A 17 -9.33 -2.09 14.10
CA VAL A 17 -10.45 -2.62 14.91
C VAL A 17 -10.64 -1.80 16.16
N ARG A 18 -11.88 -1.67 16.60
CA ARG A 18 -12.27 -1.10 17.89
C ARG A 18 -13.36 -1.97 18.53
N GLU A 19 -13.34 -2.14 19.85
CA GLU A 19 -14.46 -2.71 20.58
C GLU A 19 -15.68 -1.79 20.43
N GLY A 20 -16.81 -2.36 20.04
CA GLY A 20 -18.04 -1.58 19.78
C GLY A 20 -18.19 -1.06 18.35
N PHE A 21 -17.15 -1.10 17.51
CA PHE A 21 -17.26 -0.81 16.09
C PHE A 21 -17.44 -2.11 15.30
N PRO A 22 -18.47 -2.25 14.45
CA PRO A 22 -18.85 -3.55 13.89
C PRO A 22 -17.96 -4.02 12.73
N VAL A 23 -16.93 -3.25 12.33
CA VAL A 23 -16.10 -3.55 11.17
C VAL A 23 -14.64 -3.73 11.56
N VAL A 24 -14.02 -4.77 11.03
CA VAL A 24 -12.56 -4.95 10.99
C VAL A 24 -12.07 -4.61 9.60
N CYS A 25 -11.12 -3.67 9.50
CA CYS A 25 -10.56 -3.28 8.21
C CYS A 25 -9.16 -3.87 8.04
N CYS A 26 -9.02 -4.87 7.19
CA CYS A 26 -7.73 -5.30 6.66
C CYS A 26 -7.29 -4.36 5.53
N TRP A 27 -6.02 -4.07 5.46
CA TRP A 27 -5.46 -3.09 4.53
C TRP A 27 -4.05 -3.46 4.10
N SER A 28 -3.60 -2.86 3.00
CA SER A 28 -2.22 -2.96 2.53
C SER A 28 -1.69 -1.58 2.16
N PRO A 29 -0.39 -1.30 2.36
CA PRO A 29 0.22 -0.08 1.86
C PRO A 29 -0.02 0.08 0.36
N LYS A 30 -0.20 1.32 -0.08
CA LYS A 30 -0.47 1.71 -1.47
C LYS A 30 -1.83 1.26 -2.02
N ALA A 31 -2.71 0.72 -1.16
CA ALA A 31 -4.10 0.38 -1.45
C ALA A 31 -5.09 1.29 -0.70
N GLY A 32 -4.87 2.61 -0.69
CA GLY A 32 -5.78 3.59 -0.06
C GLY A 32 -5.74 3.63 1.46
N CYS A 33 -4.68 3.11 2.08
CA CYS A 33 -4.57 2.94 3.54
C CYS A 33 -4.80 4.22 4.35
N SER A 34 -4.43 5.40 3.83
CA SER A 34 -4.67 6.67 4.53
C SER A 34 -6.16 7.02 4.57
N THR A 35 -6.87 6.86 3.45
CA THR A 35 -8.32 7.12 3.37
C THR A 35 -9.10 6.14 4.24
N VAL A 36 -8.75 4.85 4.19
CA VAL A 36 -9.38 3.82 5.03
C VAL A 36 -9.13 4.10 6.52
N LEU A 37 -7.93 4.51 6.89
CA LEU A 37 -7.63 4.89 8.28
C LEU A 37 -8.45 6.10 8.71
N LYS A 38 -8.56 7.13 7.88
CA LYS A 38 -9.39 8.32 8.19
C LYS A 38 -10.86 7.93 8.33
N TRP A 39 -11.40 7.10 7.43
CA TRP A 39 -12.76 6.58 7.51
C TRP A 39 -13.01 5.82 8.82
N PHE A 40 -12.10 4.92 9.19
CA PHE A 40 -12.17 4.18 10.44
C PHE A 40 -12.15 5.12 11.66
N LEU A 41 -11.23 6.07 11.70
CA LEU A 41 -11.11 7.03 12.80
C LEU A 41 -12.32 7.99 12.88
N GLN A 42 -12.90 8.37 11.74
CA GLN A 42 -14.12 9.18 11.69
C GLN A 42 -15.29 8.47 12.37
N HIS A 43 -15.50 7.19 12.07
CA HIS A 43 -16.56 6.40 12.71
C HIS A 43 -16.35 6.16 14.21
N ASN A 44 -15.12 6.22 14.65
CA ASN A 44 -14.76 6.04 16.07
C ASN A 44 -14.60 7.37 16.82
N GLY A 45 -14.86 8.51 16.17
CA GLY A 45 -14.73 9.84 16.79
C GLY A 45 -13.29 10.26 17.08
N GLU A 46 -12.30 9.61 16.45
CA GLU A 46 -10.87 9.82 16.71
C GLU A 46 -10.15 10.62 15.61
N LEU A 47 -10.85 11.01 14.53
CA LEU A 47 -10.19 11.62 13.35
C LEU A 47 -9.55 12.97 13.68
N GLU A 48 -10.23 13.85 14.41
CA GLU A 48 -9.71 15.18 14.77
C GLU A 48 -8.46 15.08 15.63
N GLU A 49 -8.48 14.20 16.64
CA GLU A 49 -7.30 13.92 17.47
C GLU A 49 -6.13 13.42 16.63
N ALA A 50 -6.40 12.47 15.73
CA ALA A 50 -5.36 11.88 14.88
C ALA A 50 -4.74 12.89 13.90
N LEU A 51 -5.55 13.80 13.33
CA LEU A 51 -5.07 14.88 12.46
C LEU A 51 -4.25 15.92 13.22
N SER A 52 -4.62 16.19 14.48
CA SER A 52 -3.88 17.10 15.36
C SER A 52 -2.57 16.48 15.86
N TYR A 53 -2.51 15.14 16.01
CA TYR A 53 -1.34 14.42 16.49
C TYR A 53 -0.14 14.51 15.54
N SER A 54 -0.38 14.37 14.24
CA SER A 54 0.69 14.40 13.23
C SER A 54 0.14 14.72 11.84
N PRO A 55 0.88 15.51 11.04
CA PRO A 55 0.57 15.70 9.62
C PRO A 55 0.51 14.39 8.82
N TRP A 56 1.21 13.37 9.28
CA TRP A 56 1.15 12.02 8.71
C TRP A 56 0.29 11.11 9.58
N ILE A 57 -0.97 10.94 9.19
CA ILE A 57 -2.01 10.21 9.96
C ILE A 57 -1.56 8.81 10.43
N HIS A 58 -0.63 8.17 9.72
CA HIS A 58 -0.12 6.86 10.10
C HIS A 58 0.72 6.86 11.38
N ASN A 59 1.27 8.02 11.81
CA ASN A 59 1.92 8.12 13.12
C ASN A 59 0.92 7.87 14.25
N TYR A 60 -0.29 8.43 14.18
CA TYR A 60 -1.33 8.15 15.16
C TYR A 60 -1.64 6.65 15.25
N ARG A 61 -1.82 6.00 14.10
CA ARG A 61 -2.03 4.55 14.05
C ARG A 61 -0.87 3.77 14.71
N ILE A 62 0.38 4.13 14.39
CA ILE A 62 1.57 3.40 14.84
C ILE A 62 1.85 3.65 16.31
N ASP A 63 1.74 4.90 16.75
CA ASP A 63 2.22 5.34 18.06
C ASP A 63 1.10 5.36 19.12
N ARG A 64 -0.16 5.31 18.71
CA ARG A 64 -1.34 5.30 19.60
C ARG A 64 -2.12 4.01 19.43
N LEU A 65 -2.86 3.88 18.32
CA LEU A 65 -3.81 2.77 18.10
C LEU A 65 -3.15 1.40 18.27
N PHE A 66 -2.02 1.15 17.60
CA PHE A 66 -1.32 -0.15 17.64
C PHE A 66 -0.51 -0.38 18.91
N GLN A 67 -0.32 0.62 19.75
CA GLN A 67 0.38 0.51 21.04
C GLN A 67 -0.59 0.25 22.22
N GLU A 68 -1.88 0.22 21.97
CA GLU A 68 -2.84 -0.09 23.02
C GLU A 68 -2.61 -1.51 23.58
N PRO A 69 -2.66 -1.67 24.90
CA PRO A 69 -2.50 -2.98 25.51
C PRO A 69 -3.51 -3.99 24.96
N GLY A 70 -3.06 -5.12 24.46
CA GLY A 70 -3.92 -6.18 23.94
C GLY A 70 -4.45 -5.93 22.51
N TYR A 71 -4.02 -4.89 21.80
CA TYR A 71 -4.54 -4.58 20.45
C TYR A 71 -4.36 -5.74 19.46
N GLU A 72 -3.20 -6.38 19.42
CA GLU A 72 -2.96 -7.53 18.54
C GLU A 72 -3.89 -8.71 18.89
N GLN A 73 -4.12 -8.97 20.19
CA GLN A 73 -5.06 -9.99 20.63
C GLN A 73 -6.50 -9.65 20.23
N LEU A 74 -6.87 -8.36 20.31
CA LEU A 74 -8.17 -7.89 19.82
C LEU A 74 -8.30 -8.15 18.32
N CYS A 75 -7.31 -7.81 17.49
CA CYS A 75 -7.33 -8.12 16.06
C CYS A 75 -7.55 -9.60 15.79
N ARG A 76 -6.79 -10.48 16.46
CA ARG A 76 -6.87 -11.93 16.28
C ARG A 76 -8.23 -12.51 16.69
N ARG A 77 -8.87 -11.96 17.72
CA ARG A 77 -10.22 -12.37 18.13
C ARG A 77 -11.28 -11.83 17.17
N ALA A 78 -11.17 -10.56 16.82
CA ALA A 78 -12.18 -9.87 16.02
C ALA A 78 -12.32 -10.46 14.62
N VAL A 79 -11.22 -10.77 13.92
CA VAL A 79 -11.27 -11.37 12.57
C VAL A 79 -11.87 -12.78 12.54
N ARG A 80 -12.01 -13.46 13.70
CA ARG A 80 -12.59 -14.80 13.80
C ARG A 80 -13.97 -14.79 14.42
N SER A 81 -14.51 -13.63 14.71
CA SER A 81 -15.77 -13.48 15.43
C SER A 81 -16.87 -12.99 14.49
N ASP A 82 -17.99 -13.67 14.47
CA ASP A 82 -19.21 -13.31 13.71
C ASP A 82 -19.83 -11.98 14.15
N ARG A 83 -19.28 -11.35 15.20
CA ARG A 83 -19.69 -10.03 15.65
C ARG A 83 -19.19 -8.90 14.76
N PHE A 84 -18.16 -9.15 13.97
CA PHE A 84 -17.51 -8.16 13.12
C PHE A 84 -17.66 -8.56 11.67
N ARG A 85 -17.92 -7.57 10.84
CA ARG A 85 -17.75 -7.72 9.40
C ARG A 85 -16.29 -7.41 9.04
N VAL A 86 -15.59 -8.39 8.52
CA VAL A 86 -14.18 -8.24 8.11
C VAL A 86 -14.13 -7.82 6.65
N ILE A 87 -13.69 -6.60 6.40
CA ILE A 87 -13.46 -6.11 5.02
C ILE A 87 -11.97 -6.00 4.74
N LYS A 88 -11.59 -6.12 3.48
CA LYS A 88 -10.22 -5.85 3.04
C LYS A 88 -10.20 -4.92 1.84
N VAL A 89 -9.47 -3.83 1.98
CA VAL A 89 -9.22 -2.93 0.85
C VAL A 89 -8.03 -3.45 0.04
N ILE A 90 -8.27 -3.67 -1.24
CA ILE A 90 -7.30 -4.20 -2.19
C ILE A 90 -7.08 -3.22 -3.35
N ARG A 91 -5.97 -3.38 -4.05
CA ARG A 91 -5.67 -2.64 -5.29
C ARG A 91 -5.10 -3.59 -6.32
N ASP A 92 -5.32 -3.30 -7.61
CA ASP A 92 -4.63 -4.02 -8.67
C ASP A 92 -3.12 -4.12 -8.37
N PRO A 93 -2.53 -5.33 -8.34
CA PRO A 93 -1.14 -5.51 -7.93
C PRO A 93 -0.13 -4.73 -8.78
N ALA A 94 -0.40 -4.58 -10.09
CA ALA A 94 0.46 -3.80 -10.97
C ALA A 94 0.38 -2.30 -10.67
N GLN A 95 -0.82 -1.77 -10.46
CA GLN A 95 -1.01 -0.38 -10.05
C GLN A 95 -0.41 -0.11 -8.66
N ARG A 96 -0.47 -1.09 -7.77
CA ARG A 96 0.08 -1.00 -6.43
C ARG A 96 1.61 -0.91 -6.44
N VAL A 97 2.28 -1.77 -7.21
CA VAL A 97 3.76 -1.76 -7.29
C VAL A 97 4.28 -0.51 -8.00
N VAL A 98 3.57 0.00 -9.01
CA VAL A 98 3.87 1.32 -9.58
C VAL A 98 3.79 2.41 -8.50
N SER A 99 2.75 2.40 -7.68
CA SER A 99 2.63 3.36 -6.57
C SER A 99 3.71 3.19 -5.50
N ALA A 100 4.20 1.98 -5.27
CA ALA A 100 5.34 1.72 -4.38
C ALA A 100 6.63 2.28 -4.99
N TYR A 101 6.90 2.03 -6.26
CA TYR A 101 8.04 2.61 -6.98
C TYR A 101 8.10 4.14 -6.88
N LEU A 102 7.00 4.81 -7.21
CA LEU A 102 6.92 6.27 -7.13
C LEU A 102 7.13 6.79 -5.69
N HIS A 103 6.67 6.03 -4.70
CA HIS A 103 6.93 6.35 -3.31
C HIS A 103 8.42 6.22 -2.98
N TYR A 104 9.07 5.15 -3.40
CA TYR A 104 10.50 4.94 -3.20
C TYR A 104 11.34 6.05 -3.83
N LEU A 105 11.01 6.51 -5.05
CA LEU A 105 11.68 7.63 -5.68
C LEU A 105 11.57 8.93 -4.85
N ARG A 106 10.39 9.20 -4.26
CA ARG A 106 10.16 10.42 -3.46
C ARG A 106 10.86 10.40 -2.12
N VAL A 107 10.98 9.22 -1.49
CA VAL A 107 11.61 9.09 -0.17
C VAL A 107 13.07 8.64 -0.23
N ALA A 108 13.65 8.51 -1.43
CA ALA A 108 15.01 8.04 -1.63
C ALA A 108 16.09 8.87 -0.89
N GLN A 109 15.80 10.14 -0.62
CA GLN A 109 16.70 11.05 0.11
C GLN A 109 16.41 11.10 1.62
N GLN A 110 15.38 10.41 2.09
CA GLN A 110 15.05 10.34 3.51
C GLN A 110 15.77 9.15 4.14
N ASP A 111 16.22 9.31 5.39
CA ASP A 111 16.79 8.20 6.16
C ASP A 111 15.70 7.21 6.57
N TRP A 112 15.28 6.43 5.60
CA TRP A 112 14.30 5.37 5.74
C TRP A 112 14.92 4.04 5.34
N GLN A 113 14.64 3.00 6.10
CA GLN A 113 15.28 1.69 5.92
C GLN A 113 15.07 1.10 4.51
N GLY A 114 13.91 1.35 3.86
CA GLY A 114 13.67 0.93 2.47
C GLY A 114 14.57 1.65 1.47
N SER A 115 14.79 2.94 1.65
CA SER A 115 15.72 3.73 0.82
C SER A 115 17.15 3.22 0.97
N ASN A 116 17.58 2.90 2.19
CA ASN A 116 18.91 2.37 2.46
C ASN A 116 19.12 0.99 1.83
N MET A 117 18.10 0.11 1.83
CA MET A 117 18.18 -1.18 1.15
C MET A 117 18.29 -1.04 -0.36
N LEU A 118 17.51 -0.16 -0.98
CA LEU A 118 17.61 0.08 -2.41
C LEU A 118 18.98 0.68 -2.78
N ALA A 119 19.50 1.59 -1.97
CA ALA A 119 20.82 2.18 -2.15
C ALA A 119 21.93 1.11 -2.06
N THR A 120 21.86 0.23 -1.06
CA THR A 120 22.80 -0.90 -0.91
C THR A 120 22.72 -1.83 -2.10
N TRP A 121 21.53 -2.25 -2.51
CA TRP A 121 21.31 -3.10 -3.67
C TRP A 121 21.88 -2.50 -4.96
N LYS A 122 21.73 -1.17 -5.14
CA LYS A 122 22.33 -0.44 -6.26
C LYS A 122 23.86 -0.46 -6.20
N ALA A 123 24.43 -0.16 -5.04
CA ALA A 123 25.88 -0.12 -4.85
C ALA A 123 26.55 -1.48 -5.14
N GLU A 124 25.95 -2.59 -4.71
CA GLU A 124 26.41 -3.95 -4.98
C GLU A 124 26.45 -4.28 -6.49
N ARG A 125 25.70 -3.54 -7.30
CA ARG A 125 25.62 -3.69 -8.78
C ARG A 125 26.40 -2.63 -9.54
N GLY A 126 27.23 -1.84 -8.84
CA GLY A 126 28.01 -0.77 -9.44
C GLY A 126 27.18 0.44 -9.91
N LEU A 127 25.93 0.54 -9.47
CA LEU A 127 25.05 1.68 -9.76
C LEU A 127 25.31 2.76 -8.72
N GLY A 128 25.61 3.98 -9.16
CA GLY A 128 25.88 5.10 -8.26
C GLY A 128 24.66 5.46 -7.40
N SER A 129 24.92 5.93 -6.17
CA SER A 129 23.84 6.33 -5.26
C SER A 129 23.00 7.49 -5.78
N GLN A 130 23.61 8.36 -6.60
CA GLN A 130 22.97 9.51 -7.24
C GLN A 130 22.30 9.17 -8.59
N GLU A 131 22.60 8.02 -9.15
CA GLU A 131 21.93 7.55 -10.34
C GLU A 131 20.48 7.17 -9.99
N GLY A 132 19.54 7.50 -10.88
CA GLY A 132 18.14 7.14 -10.73
C GLY A 132 17.95 5.61 -10.59
N CYS A 133 16.72 5.20 -10.38
CA CYS A 133 16.31 3.81 -10.43
C CYS A 133 15.20 3.67 -11.46
N SER A 134 15.34 2.78 -12.44
CA SER A 134 14.26 2.49 -13.37
C SER A 134 13.23 1.57 -12.73
N PHE A 135 12.02 1.53 -13.30
CA PHE A 135 10.98 0.62 -12.79
C PHE A 135 11.38 -0.85 -12.95
N ARG A 136 12.09 -1.19 -14.05
CA ARG A 136 12.65 -2.55 -14.26
C ARG A 136 13.67 -2.90 -13.16
N GLN A 137 14.58 -1.99 -12.84
CA GLN A 137 15.55 -2.19 -11.74
C GLN A 137 14.86 -2.31 -10.39
N PHE A 138 13.79 -1.54 -10.15
CA PHE A 138 13.01 -1.66 -8.92
C PHE A 138 12.32 -3.02 -8.79
N LEU A 139 11.78 -3.57 -9.87
CA LEU A 139 11.22 -4.92 -9.87
C LEU A 139 12.29 -6.00 -9.65
N GLN A 140 13.49 -5.83 -10.21
CA GLN A 140 14.64 -6.70 -9.93
C GLN A 140 15.03 -6.62 -8.45
N PHE A 141 15.12 -5.42 -7.90
CA PHE A 141 15.38 -5.20 -6.47
C PHE A 141 14.37 -5.96 -5.59
N ILE A 142 13.07 -5.85 -5.87
CA ILE A 142 12.04 -6.57 -5.10
C ILE A 142 12.25 -8.07 -5.17
N ARG A 143 12.49 -8.62 -6.37
CA ARG A 143 12.76 -10.05 -6.55
C ARG A 143 13.98 -10.50 -5.74
N ASP A 144 15.08 -9.77 -5.85
CA ASP A 144 16.35 -10.17 -5.22
C ASP A 144 16.23 -10.13 -3.69
N ILE A 145 15.56 -9.15 -3.10
CA ILE A 145 15.36 -9.11 -1.65
C ILE A 145 14.35 -10.17 -1.16
N ASP A 146 13.41 -10.60 -2.00
CA ASP A 146 12.45 -11.66 -1.66
C ASP A 146 13.13 -13.02 -1.62
N GLU A 147 14.03 -13.32 -2.57
CA GLU A 147 14.84 -14.54 -2.60
C GLU A 147 15.66 -14.75 -1.30
N PHE A 148 16.09 -13.66 -0.65
CA PHE A 148 16.75 -13.71 0.65
C PHE A 148 15.81 -13.75 1.86
N GLY A 149 14.48 -13.86 1.64
CA GLY A 149 13.48 -13.83 2.71
C GLY A 149 13.41 -12.49 3.45
N SER A 150 13.92 -11.42 2.84
CA SER A 150 14.10 -10.11 3.45
C SER A 150 12.99 -9.11 3.10
N LEU A 151 11.88 -9.53 2.50
CA LEU A 151 10.70 -8.69 2.21
C LEU A 151 9.98 -8.24 3.49
N TRP A 152 10.69 -7.49 4.31
CA TRP A 152 10.14 -6.92 5.55
C TRP A 152 9.35 -5.64 5.31
N ASP A 153 9.62 -4.90 4.21
CA ASP A 153 8.89 -3.68 3.90
C ASP A 153 7.48 -3.99 3.41
N PRO A 154 6.45 -3.56 4.15
CA PRO A 154 5.06 -3.84 3.79
C PRO A 154 4.64 -3.21 2.47
N HIS A 155 5.37 -2.19 1.95
CA HIS A 155 5.08 -1.58 0.65
C HIS A 155 5.41 -2.52 -0.51
N LEU A 156 6.32 -3.48 -0.30
CA LEU A 156 6.81 -4.40 -1.33
C LEU A 156 6.19 -5.80 -1.24
N ARG A 157 5.65 -6.17 -0.06
CA ARG A 157 5.01 -7.48 0.13
C ARG A 157 3.77 -7.63 -0.73
N PRO A 158 3.38 -8.86 -1.08
CA PRO A 158 2.03 -9.15 -1.56
C PRO A 158 0.96 -8.58 -0.61
N GLN A 159 -0.20 -8.31 -1.13
CA GLN A 159 -1.35 -7.86 -0.34
C GLN A 159 -1.98 -9.01 0.44
N TYR A 160 -1.92 -10.22 -0.12
CA TYR A 160 -2.45 -11.41 0.53
C TYR A 160 -1.70 -11.71 1.82
N ASP A 161 -2.42 -11.76 2.93
CA ASP A 161 -1.90 -12.10 4.24
C ASP A 161 -2.60 -13.36 4.77
N ARG A 162 -1.84 -14.42 4.98
CA ARG A 162 -2.36 -15.72 5.44
C ARG A 162 -3.04 -15.66 6.81
N SER A 163 -2.74 -14.63 7.61
CA SER A 163 -3.32 -14.47 8.96
C SER A 163 -4.71 -13.85 8.92
N TRP A 164 -5.00 -13.01 7.91
CA TRP A 164 -6.19 -12.18 7.85
C TRP A 164 -7.13 -12.55 6.71
N ASP A 165 -6.59 -12.78 5.51
CA ASP A 165 -7.39 -13.00 4.29
C ASP A 165 -8.39 -14.18 4.37
N PRO A 166 -8.09 -15.30 5.04
CA PRO A 166 -9.05 -16.37 5.18
C PRO A 166 -10.31 -16.01 5.97
N HIS A 167 -10.32 -14.86 6.62
CA HIS A 167 -11.42 -14.37 7.45
C HIS A 167 -12.14 -13.16 6.84
N VAL A 168 -11.78 -12.76 5.61
CA VAL A 168 -12.36 -11.59 4.95
C VAL A 168 -13.72 -11.93 4.38
N ASP A 169 -14.75 -11.17 4.80
CA ASP A 169 -16.14 -11.33 4.30
C ASP A 169 -16.35 -10.58 2.97
N ALA A 170 -15.63 -9.46 2.77
CA ALA A 170 -15.77 -8.66 1.56
C ALA A 170 -14.45 -7.99 1.14
N LEU A 171 -14.16 -8.08 -0.16
CA LEU A 171 -13.08 -7.35 -0.79
C LEU A 171 -13.60 -6.00 -1.32
N VAL A 172 -12.87 -4.94 -1.04
CA VAL A 172 -13.18 -3.58 -1.48
C VAL A 172 -12.06 -3.09 -2.40
N PRO A 173 -12.23 -3.14 -3.72
CA PRO A 173 -11.26 -2.59 -4.66
C PRO A 173 -11.07 -1.08 -4.45
N LEU A 174 -9.82 -0.61 -4.44
CA LEU A 174 -9.51 0.81 -4.30
C LEU A 174 -10.19 1.67 -5.38
N GLU A 175 -10.32 1.12 -6.56
CA GLU A 175 -10.96 1.75 -7.72
C GLU A 175 -12.45 2.05 -7.46
N ASN A 176 -13.07 1.32 -6.53
CA ASN A 176 -14.46 1.47 -6.12
C ASN A 176 -14.59 1.75 -4.60
N LEU A 177 -13.56 2.35 -3.99
CA LEU A 177 -13.47 2.50 -2.53
C LEU A 177 -14.70 3.17 -1.92
N ALA A 178 -15.17 4.28 -2.50
CA ALA A 178 -16.31 5.00 -1.97
C ALA A 178 -17.59 4.13 -1.94
N ALA A 179 -17.89 3.45 -3.04
CA ALA A 179 -19.05 2.56 -3.11
C ALA A 179 -18.92 1.35 -2.16
N GLY A 180 -17.72 0.76 -2.06
CA GLY A 180 -17.49 -0.39 -1.18
C GLY A 180 -17.59 -0.03 0.31
N LEU A 181 -17.11 1.14 0.72
CA LEU A 181 -17.25 1.61 2.10
C LEU A 181 -18.68 2.03 2.40
N ALA A 182 -19.39 2.70 1.48
CA ALA A 182 -20.81 3.03 1.63
C ALA A 182 -21.69 1.77 1.79
N GLU A 183 -21.41 0.72 1.03
CA GLU A 183 -22.12 -0.57 1.20
C GLU A 183 -21.79 -1.22 2.55
N THR A 184 -20.54 -1.12 3.02
CA THR A 184 -20.15 -1.59 4.35
C THR A 184 -20.91 -0.84 5.43
N GLU A 185 -21.01 0.50 5.34
CA GLU A 185 -21.78 1.36 6.24
C GLU A 185 -23.25 0.92 6.29
N ARG A 186 -23.86 0.77 5.11
CA ARG A 186 -25.27 0.35 4.99
C ARG A 186 -25.53 -1.01 5.66
N LEU A 187 -24.66 -1.99 5.40
CA LEU A 187 -24.80 -3.35 5.95
C LEU A 187 -24.58 -3.41 7.47
N CYS A 188 -23.75 -2.51 8.00
CA CYS A 188 -23.44 -2.46 9.43
C CYS A 188 -24.25 -1.42 10.20
N GLY A 189 -25.22 -0.74 9.55
CA GLY A 189 -26.03 0.31 10.19
C GLY A 189 -25.23 1.52 10.63
N LEU A 190 -24.13 1.84 9.95
CA LEU A 190 -23.26 2.97 10.23
C LEU A 190 -23.74 4.23 9.48
N PRO A 191 -23.52 5.43 10.03
CA PRO A 191 -23.79 6.67 9.31
C PRO A 191 -22.88 6.76 8.06
N HIS A 192 -23.39 7.39 7.00
CA HIS A 192 -22.61 7.60 5.78
C HIS A 192 -21.51 8.63 5.97
N VAL A 193 -20.30 8.33 5.48
CA VAL A 193 -19.13 9.22 5.47
C VAL A 193 -18.73 9.52 4.02
N ASP A 194 -18.62 10.80 3.68
CA ASP A 194 -18.11 11.21 2.37
C ASP A 194 -16.61 10.91 2.24
N ILE A 195 -16.31 9.87 1.48
CA ILE A 195 -14.93 9.41 1.24
C ILE A 195 -14.12 10.43 0.42
N GLN A 196 -14.76 11.24 -0.41
CA GLN A 196 -14.05 12.24 -1.20
C GLN A 196 -13.43 13.30 -0.30
N SER A 197 -14.15 13.76 0.71
CA SER A 197 -13.64 14.72 1.70
C SER A 197 -12.45 14.17 2.50
N LEU A 198 -12.41 12.87 2.74
CA LEU A 198 -11.31 12.20 3.45
C LEU A 198 -10.09 11.89 2.55
N SER A 199 -10.28 11.84 1.24
CA SER A 199 -9.24 11.44 0.29
C SER A 199 -8.24 12.56 -0.02
N GLU A 200 -8.51 13.79 0.35
CA GLU A 200 -7.58 14.89 0.17
C GLU A 200 -6.33 14.68 1.03
N SER A 201 -5.23 14.36 0.39
CA SER A 201 -3.92 14.27 1.03
C SER A 201 -2.85 14.83 0.11
N VAL A 202 -1.88 15.51 0.72
CA VAL A 202 -0.73 16.16 0.05
C VAL A 202 0.17 15.14 -0.65
N HIS A 203 -0.02 13.83 -0.39
CA HIS A 203 0.89 12.76 -0.82
C HIS A 203 0.34 11.91 -1.98
N HIS A 204 -0.73 12.34 -2.65
CA HIS A 204 -1.24 11.56 -3.79
C HIS A 204 -0.36 11.74 -5.03
N ASN A 205 0.22 10.65 -5.50
CA ASN A 205 0.85 10.55 -6.82
C ASN A 205 -0.23 10.56 -7.90
N ARG A 206 -0.81 11.74 -8.19
CA ARG A 206 -1.73 11.88 -9.33
C ARG A 206 -0.91 11.96 -10.60
N PRO A 207 -1.24 11.16 -11.64
CA PRO A 207 -0.59 11.29 -12.93
C PRO A 207 -0.73 12.72 -13.45
N SER A 208 0.37 13.29 -13.95
CA SER A 208 0.31 14.57 -14.64
C SER A 208 -0.44 14.41 -15.95
N ARG A 209 -1.34 15.34 -16.28
CA ARG A 209 -1.98 15.38 -17.61
C ARG A 209 -0.98 15.69 -18.72
N GLN A 210 0.12 16.33 -18.38
CA GLN A 210 1.24 16.64 -19.27
C GLN A 210 2.50 16.00 -18.70
N HIS A 211 2.82 14.80 -19.16
CA HIS A 211 4.08 14.14 -18.84
C HIS A 211 4.99 14.15 -20.06
N ARG A 212 6.31 14.26 -19.81
CA ARG A 212 7.34 14.26 -20.85
C ARG A 212 8.24 13.02 -20.77
N TRP A 213 7.70 11.93 -20.25
CA TRP A 213 8.45 10.70 -20.09
C TRP A 213 8.81 10.10 -21.44
N PRO A 214 10.02 9.48 -21.56
CA PRO A 214 10.41 8.78 -22.78
C PRO A 214 9.49 7.59 -23.05
N GLN A 215 9.46 7.13 -24.29
CA GLN A 215 8.65 6.00 -24.71
C GLN A 215 8.97 4.73 -23.92
N ASP A 216 10.26 4.45 -23.61
CA ASP A 216 10.70 3.36 -22.75
C ASP A 216 10.86 3.85 -21.29
N ALA A 217 9.77 4.38 -20.72
CA ALA A 217 9.78 4.92 -19.36
C ALA A 217 10.08 3.85 -18.28
N SER A 218 9.81 2.58 -18.55
CA SER A 218 10.06 1.49 -17.62
C SER A 218 11.55 1.19 -17.43
N ALA A 219 12.38 1.46 -18.43
CA ALA A 219 13.84 1.34 -18.40
C ALA A 219 14.55 2.66 -18.02
N PHE A 220 13.82 3.78 -18.02
CA PHE A 220 14.40 5.08 -17.75
C PHE A 220 14.75 5.24 -16.25
N PRO A 221 16.02 5.54 -15.90
CA PRO A 221 16.44 5.75 -14.52
C PRO A 221 15.86 7.07 -13.98
N ALA A 222 14.95 6.99 -13.02
CA ALA A 222 14.26 8.14 -12.46
C ALA A 222 14.71 8.43 -11.02
N THR A 223 14.61 9.69 -10.64
CA THR A 223 14.83 10.22 -9.28
C THR A 223 13.60 11.00 -8.83
N SER A 224 13.59 11.50 -7.59
CA SER A 224 12.57 12.47 -7.15
C SER A 224 12.55 13.71 -8.03
N LYS A 225 13.74 14.25 -8.41
CA LYS A 225 13.88 15.39 -9.31
C LYS A 225 13.26 15.12 -10.69
N THR A 226 13.41 13.89 -11.21
CA THR A 226 12.76 13.47 -12.46
C THR A 226 11.24 13.58 -12.37
N LEU A 227 10.65 13.19 -11.22
CA LEU A 227 9.21 13.31 -11.00
C LEU A 227 8.74 14.77 -10.94
N ASP A 228 9.60 15.67 -10.44
CA ASP A 228 9.27 17.10 -10.36
C ASP A 228 9.37 17.77 -11.74
N GLU A 229 10.32 17.35 -12.56
CA GLU A 229 10.57 17.91 -13.90
C GLU A 229 9.65 17.34 -14.99
N LEU A 230 9.41 16.02 -14.99
CA LEU A 230 8.65 15.32 -16.03
C LEU A 230 7.21 15.02 -15.62
N GLY A 231 6.85 15.24 -14.35
CA GLY A 231 5.59 14.86 -13.77
C GLY A 231 5.51 13.36 -13.41
N VAL A 232 4.43 12.95 -12.76
CA VAL A 232 4.18 11.55 -12.42
C VAL A 232 3.75 10.80 -13.69
N PRO A 233 4.44 9.70 -14.07
CA PRO A 233 4.06 8.95 -15.26
C PRO A 233 2.74 8.21 -15.05
N PRO A 234 1.91 8.07 -16.08
CA PRO A 234 0.81 7.10 -16.02
C PRO A 234 1.37 5.68 -15.92
N ALA A 235 0.68 4.82 -15.18
CA ALA A 235 1.13 3.45 -14.97
C ALA A 235 1.31 2.67 -16.28
N SER A 236 0.54 2.98 -17.32
CA SER A 236 0.65 2.37 -18.64
C SER A 236 2.01 2.54 -19.32
N LEU A 237 2.76 3.59 -18.96
CA LEU A 237 4.14 3.78 -19.48
C LEU A 237 5.18 2.93 -18.74
N LEU A 238 4.87 2.48 -17.53
CA LEU A 238 5.75 1.63 -16.72
C LEU A 238 5.42 0.14 -16.86
N LEU A 239 4.16 -0.17 -17.20
CA LEU A 239 3.62 -1.51 -17.34
C LEU A 239 3.65 -1.94 -18.82
N ASP A 240 4.77 -2.48 -19.24
CA ASP A 240 5.04 -2.95 -20.60
C ASP A 240 5.19 -4.48 -20.68
N GLU A 241 5.55 -4.97 -21.86
CA GLU A 241 5.76 -6.39 -22.14
C GLU A 241 6.87 -7.01 -21.26
N THR A 242 7.84 -6.22 -20.81
CA THR A 242 8.93 -6.68 -19.92
C THR A 242 8.49 -6.70 -18.47
N THR A 243 7.83 -5.65 -18.01
CA THR A 243 7.52 -5.44 -16.59
C THR A 243 6.28 -6.21 -16.12
N ILE A 244 5.27 -6.40 -16.97
CA ILE A 244 4.06 -7.17 -16.62
C ILE A 244 4.39 -8.61 -16.19
N PRO A 245 5.23 -9.38 -16.90
CA PRO A 245 5.64 -10.70 -16.44
C PRO A 245 6.38 -10.69 -15.09
N MET A 246 7.23 -9.68 -14.86
CA MET A 246 7.95 -9.54 -13.57
C MET A 246 6.97 -9.29 -12.41
N VAL A 247 6.00 -8.41 -12.61
CA VAL A 247 4.94 -8.15 -11.62
C VAL A 247 4.10 -9.40 -11.36
N ARG A 248 3.76 -10.15 -12.40
CA ARG A 248 3.03 -11.44 -12.26
C ARG A 248 3.80 -12.46 -11.45
N ALA A 249 5.09 -12.59 -11.71
CA ALA A 249 5.94 -13.52 -10.97
C ALA A 249 5.97 -13.15 -9.48
N GLN A 250 6.16 -11.86 -9.16
CA GLN A 250 6.30 -11.36 -7.79
C GLN A 250 4.98 -11.38 -7.00
N TYR A 251 3.86 -11.01 -7.63
CA TYR A 251 2.57 -10.84 -6.97
C TYR A 251 1.51 -11.85 -7.41
N GLY A 252 1.95 -13.03 -7.90
CA GLY A 252 1.06 -14.09 -8.37
C GLY A 252 0.06 -14.59 -7.32
N ILE A 253 0.40 -14.50 -6.03
CA ILE A 253 -0.53 -14.84 -4.94
C ILE A 253 -1.70 -13.86 -4.87
N ASP A 254 -1.45 -12.55 -5.05
CA ASP A 254 -2.49 -11.52 -5.05
C ASP A 254 -3.45 -11.73 -6.23
N TYR A 255 -2.90 -12.01 -7.42
CA TYR A 255 -3.73 -12.27 -8.60
C TYR A 255 -4.61 -13.52 -8.47
N ARG A 256 -4.12 -14.55 -7.77
CA ARG A 256 -4.93 -15.75 -7.49
C ARG A 256 -5.97 -15.48 -6.42
N ALA A 257 -5.59 -14.81 -5.34
CA ALA A 257 -6.48 -14.54 -4.21
C ALA A 257 -7.61 -13.56 -4.57
N TYR A 258 -7.34 -12.63 -5.50
CA TYR A 258 -8.28 -11.56 -5.85
C TYR A 258 -8.70 -11.63 -7.33
N ALA A 259 -8.73 -12.84 -7.91
CA ALA A 259 -8.98 -13.06 -9.34
C ALA A 259 -10.33 -12.53 -9.83
N GLU A 260 -11.34 -12.48 -8.96
CA GLU A 260 -12.66 -11.92 -9.28
C GLU A 260 -12.63 -10.41 -9.54
N HIS A 261 -11.65 -9.71 -8.97
CA HIS A 261 -11.51 -8.26 -9.10
C HIS A 261 -10.40 -7.86 -10.07
N TYR A 262 -9.31 -8.64 -10.12
CA TYR A 262 -8.13 -8.30 -10.89
C TYR A 262 -7.69 -9.43 -11.79
N GLN A 263 -8.15 -9.39 -13.03
CA GLN A 263 -7.55 -10.18 -14.10
C GLN A 263 -6.50 -9.32 -14.79
N LEU A 264 -5.25 -9.78 -14.80
CA LEU A 264 -4.26 -9.17 -15.68
C LEU A 264 -4.76 -9.32 -17.12
N ARG A 265 -5.29 -8.23 -17.66
CA ARG A 265 -5.57 -8.14 -19.09
C ARG A 265 -4.25 -8.42 -19.80
N ALA A 266 -4.24 -9.49 -20.62
CA ALA A 266 -3.17 -9.66 -21.58
C ALA A 266 -3.02 -8.33 -22.31
N ALA A 267 -1.79 -7.81 -22.43
CA ALA A 267 -1.55 -6.66 -23.27
C ALA A 267 -2.24 -6.94 -24.59
N ARG A 268 -3.24 -6.15 -24.93
CA ARG A 268 -3.86 -6.26 -26.26
C ARG A 268 -2.75 -5.97 -27.24
N ALA A 269 -2.32 -7.00 -27.96
CA ALA A 269 -1.58 -6.82 -29.19
C ALA A 269 -2.47 -5.96 -30.08
N SER A 270 -2.15 -4.70 -30.20
CA SER A 270 -2.69 -3.73 -31.15
C SER A 270 -1.70 -3.54 -32.26
#